data_e8d23af497fa979cf72a697fb04e03a7
#
_entry.id   e8d23af497fa979cf72a697fb04e03a7
#
_cell.length_a   1.000
_cell.length_b   1.000
_cell.length_c   1.000
_cell.angle_alpha   90.00
_cell.angle_beta   90.00
_cell.angle_gamma   90.00
#
_symmetry.space_group_name_H-M   'P 1'
#
loop_
_entity.id
_entity.type
_entity.pdbx_description
1 polymer ?
#
loop_
_entity_poly.entity_id
_entity_poly.type
_entity_poly.pdbx_seq_one_letter_code
_entity_poly.pdbx_strand_id
1 'polypeptide(L)'
;ATLKNNGTSRFAIKGSNAQSGSLYTLYDGALPRGYSPMRKQGAIILGSGGDCCIDNTNQSVGTFYEGAMVAGYPSDATENAVQANITAAGYR
;
A
#
# COMPACT_ATOMS: atom_id res chain seq x y z
N ALA A 1 4.62 -1.50 -3.05
CA ALA A 1 3.33 -1.08 -3.61
C ALA A 1 2.72 0.01 -2.75
N THR A 2 1.99 0.92 -3.38
CA THR A 2 1.24 1.96 -2.69
C THR A 2 -0.22 1.92 -3.13
N LEU A 3 -1.10 2.23 -2.18
CA LEU A 3 -2.52 2.42 -2.43
C LEU A 3 -2.97 3.67 -1.70
N LYS A 4 -3.66 4.55 -2.39
CA LYS A 4 -4.27 5.73 -1.79
C LYS A 4 -5.68 5.96 -2.30
N ASN A 5 -6.51 6.53 -1.46
CA ASN A 5 -7.84 7.00 -1.85
C ASN A 5 -8.27 8.16 -0.95
N ASN A 6 -9.18 8.99 -1.45
CA ASN A 6 -9.75 10.07 -0.65
C ASN A 6 -11.14 9.75 -0.08
N GLY A 7 -11.54 8.49 -0.19
CA GLY A 7 -12.83 8.02 0.32
C GLY A 7 -14.05 8.33 -0.53
N THR A 8 -13.93 9.16 -1.55
CA THR A 8 -15.09 9.64 -2.31
C THR A 8 -14.93 9.59 -3.82
N SER A 9 -13.81 10.03 -4.37
CA SER A 9 -13.71 10.27 -5.81
C SER A 9 -12.41 9.82 -6.46
N ARG A 10 -11.34 9.58 -5.68
CA ARG A 10 -10.03 9.26 -6.23
C ARG A 10 -9.47 7.99 -5.61
N PHE A 11 -8.80 7.23 -6.44
CA PHE A 11 -8.17 5.97 -6.05
C PHE A 11 -6.94 5.74 -6.93
N ALA A 12 -5.84 5.35 -6.34
CA ALA A 12 -4.63 5.03 -7.09
C ALA A 12 -3.90 3.84 -6.47
N ILE A 13 -3.40 2.98 -7.35
CA ILE A 13 -2.50 1.87 -7.00
C ILE A 13 -1.24 2.01 -7.84
N LYS A 14 -0.10 1.94 -7.19
CA LYS A 14 1.21 1.98 -7.85
C LYS A 14 2.08 0.84 -7.35
N GLY A 15 2.95 0.38 -8.19
CA GLY A 15 3.93 -0.65 -7.87
C GLY A 15 5.35 -0.18 -8.15
N SER A 16 6.32 -0.92 -7.64
CA SER A 16 7.72 -0.64 -7.90
C SER A 16 8.61 -1.78 -7.44
N ASN A 17 9.86 -1.71 -7.88
CA ASN A 17 10.94 -2.48 -7.29
C ASN A 17 11.51 -1.68 -6.11
N ALA A 18 11.58 -2.29 -4.93
CA ALA A 18 12.12 -1.62 -3.74
C ALA A 18 13.65 -1.42 -3.79
N GLN A 19 14.33 -2.08 -4.70
CA GLN A 19 15.79 -1.99 -4.83
C GLN A 19 16.23 -0.93 -5.84
N SER A 20 15.38 -0.57 -6.79
CA SER A 20 15.75 0.35 -7.86
C SER A 20 14.53 0.89 -8.60
N GLY A 21 14.72 2.05 -9.21
CA GLY A 21 13.72 2.62 -10.12
C GLY A 21 12.62 3.41 -9.42
N SER A 22 11.65 3.80 -10.20
CA SER A 22 10.54 4.68 -9.80
C SER A 22 9.26 3.90 -9.63
N LEU A 23 8.28 4.51 -8.98
CA LEU A 23 6.91 4.01 -8.98
C LEU A 23 6.35 4.01 -10.42
N TYR A 24 5.59 2.97 -10.73
CA TYR A 24 4.77 2.95 -11.94
C TYR A 24 3.31 2.83 -11.56
N THR A 25 2.46 3.51 -12.32
CA THR A 25 1.04 3.57 -12.04
C THR A 25 0.34 2.35 -12.62
N LEU A 26 -0.35 1.61 -11.78
CA LEU A 26 -1.23 0.52 -12.20
C LEU A 26 -2.64 1.03 -12.47
N TYR A 27 -3.11 1.95 -11.64
CA TYR A 27 -4.38 2.64 -11.82
C TYR A 27 -4.33 3.98 -11.08
N ASP A 28 -4.86 5.02 -11.70
CA ASP A 28 -5.05 6.32 -11.08
C ASP A 28 -6.29 6.98 -11.68
N GLY A 29 -7.33 7.10 -10.91
CA GLY A 29 -8.58 7.63 -11.41
C GLY A 29 -9.68 7.68 -10.37
N ALA A 30 -10.92 7.59 -10.83
CA ALA A 30 -12.08 7.56 -9.97
C ALA A 30 -12.11 6.29 -9.11
N LEU A 31 -12.81 6.35 -7.98
CA LEU A 31 -13.07 5.14 -7.21
C LEU A 31 -13.71 4.08 -8.11
N PRO A 32 -13.24 2.83 -8.04
CA PRO A 32 -13.89 1.76 -8.79
C PRO A 32 -15.36 1.63 -8.45
N ARG A 33 -16.15 1.33 -9.46
CA ARG A 33 -17.59 1.19 -9.30
C ARG A 33 -17.92 0.08 -8.30
N GLY A 34 -18.77 0.39 -7.32
CA GLY A 34 -19.17 -0.55 -6.28
C GLY A 34 -18.16 -0.71 -5.15
N TYR A 35 -17.03 -0.01 -5.22
CA TYR A 35 -16.05 -0.02 -4.15
C TYR A 35 -16.35 1.08 -3.13
N SER A 36 -16.41 0.68 -1.86
CA SER A 36 -16.59 1.63 -0.75
C SER A 36 -15.45 1.42 0.25
N PRO A 37 -14.56 2.42 0.41
CA PRO A 37 -13.46 2.30 1.35
C PRO A 37 -13.98 2.12 2.79
N MET A 38 -13.47 1.11 3.46
CA MET A 38 -13.85 0.83 4.84
C MET A 38 -13.21 1.84 5.80
N ARG A 39 -13.87 2.04 6.92
CA ARG A 39 -13.22 2.63 8.09
C ARG A 39 -12.29 1.61 8.72
N LYS A 40 -11.11 2.05 9.10
CA LYS A 40 -10.17 1.19 9.83
C LYS A 40 -10.65 1.01 11.26
N GLN A 41 -10.73 -0.23 11.70
CA GLN A 41 -11.10 -0.59 13.06
C GLN A 41 -10.20 -1.75 13.51
N GLY A 42 -9.84 -1.77 14.78
CA GLY A 42 -9.01 -2.82 15.33
C GLY A 42 -7.55 -2.69 14.92
N ALA A 43 -6.86 -3.83 14.88
CA ALA A 43 -5.45 -3.88 14.54
C ALA A 43 -5.23 -3.74 13.04
N ILE A 44 -4.09 -3.15 12.68
CA ILE A 44 -3.62 -3.08 11.31
C ILE A 44 -2.57 -4.18 11.13
N ILE A 45 -2.73 -4.98 10.09
CA ILE A 45 -1.80 -6.06 9.77
C ILE A 45 -1.18 -5.79 8.41
N LEU A 46 0.14 -5.83 8.36
CA LEU A 46 0.91 -5.69 7.12
C LEU A 46 1.72 -6.95 6.88
N GLY A 47 1.79 -7.39 5.62
CA GLY A 47 2.58 -8.54 5.24
C GLY A 47 1.92 -9.89 5.47
N SER A 48 0.74 -9.93 6.05
CA SER A 48 -0.05 -11.13 6.18
C SER A 48 -1.47 -10.87 5.67
N GLY A 49 -2.07 -11.88 5.13
CA GLY A 49 -3.44 -11.77 4.65
C GLY A 49 -4.29 -12.91 5.18
N GLY A 50 -5.50 -12.95 4.71
CA GLY A 50 -6.37 -14.08 4.91
C GLY A 50 -7.26 -14.02 6.14
N ASP A 51 -7.71 -15.17 6.51
CA ASP A 51 -8.76 -15.35 7.50
C ASP A 51 -8.18 -15.34 8.89
N CYS A 52 -7.80 -14.19 9.32
CA CYS A 52 -7.10 -14.07 10.56
C CYS A 52 -7.92 -14.65 11.72
N CYS A 53 -7.19 -15.09 12.70
CA CYS A 53 -7.57 -15.08 14.09
C CYS A 53 -8.31 -16.32 14.55
N ILE A 54 -8.66 -17.23 13.67
CA ILE A 54 -9.34 -18.46 14.05
C ILE A 54 -8.42 -19.67 13.92
N ASP A 55 -7.59 -19.66 12.87
CA ASP A 55 -6.64 -20.73 12.60
C ASP A 55 -5.42 -20.19 11.85
N ASN A 56 -4.53 -21.08 11.46
CA ASN A 56 -3.30 -20.75 10.77
C ASN A 56 -3.37 -20.98 9.26
N THR A 57 -4.54 -20.97 8.68
CA THR A 57 -4.68 -21.01 7.23
C THR A 57 -4.32 -19.67 6.61
N ASN A 58 -3.90 -19.66 5.36
CA ASN A 58 -3.52 -18.46 4.62
C ASN A 58 -2.39 -17.65 5.23
N GLN A 59 -1.48 -18.31 5.93
CA GLN A 59 -0.26 -17.64 6.41
C GLN A 59 0.63 -17.24 5.24
N SER A 60 1.22 -16.06 5.36
CA SER A 60 2.25 -15.58 4.45
C SER A 60 3.63 -15.92 4.98
N VAL A 61 4.53 -16.31 4.10
CA VAL A 61 5.93 -16.55 4.42
C VAL A 61 6.77 -15.55 3.65
N GLY A 62 7.62 -14.83 4.33
CA GLY A 62 8.46 -13.82 3.69
C GLY A 62 9.11 -12.90 4.71
N THR A 63 9.72 -11.84 4.20
CA THR A 63 10.35 -10.81 5.03
C THR A 63 9.59 -9.50 4.86
N PHE A 64 9.23 -8.90 5.97
CA PHE A 64 8.66 -7.56 5.99
C PHE A 64 9.75 -6.55 6.34
N TYR A 65 9.94 -5.56 5.49
CA TYR A 65 10.95 -4.52 5.70
C TYR A 65 10.36 -3.25 6.30
N GLU A 66 9.40 -2.65 5.61
CA GLU A 66 8.74 -1.45 6.13
C GLU A 66 7.36 -1.26 5.51
N GLY A 67 6.55 -0.49 6.17
CA GLY A 67 5.24 -0.08 5.69
C GLY A 67 4.74 1.12 6.48
N ALA A 68 3.77 1.82 5.92
CA ALA A 68 3.18 2.98 6.57
C ALA A 68 1.71 3.10 6.19
N MET A 69 0.94 3.64 7.11
CA MET A 69 -0.43 4.09 6.86
C MET A 69 -0.56 5.52 7.33
N VAL A 70 -1.08 6.36 6.48
CA VAL A 70 -1.19 7.79 6.75
C VAL A 70 -2.62 8.26 6.47
N ALA A 71 -3.03 9.31 7.15
CA ALA A 71 -4.28 9.97 6.87
C ALA A 71 -4.11 10.90 5.67
N GLY A 72 -5.16 11.04 4.87
CA GLY A 72 -5.19 11.94 3.73
C GLY A 72 -4.86 11.26 2.41
N TYR A 73 -4.71 12.09 1.39
CA TYR A 73 -4.39 11.65 0.02
C TYR A 73 -3.05 12.26 -0.37
N PRO A 74 -1.95 11.52 -0.20
CA PRO A 74 -0.62 12.08 -0.50
C PRO A 74 -0.49 12.44 -1.98
N SER A 75 0.30 13.47 -2.26
CA SER A 75 0.62 13.86 -3.63
C SER A 75 1.51 12.82 -4.31
N ASP A 76 1.54 12.83 -5.63
CA ASP A 76 2.45 11.99 -6.38
C ASP A 76 3.91 12.30 -6.03
N ALA A 77 4.24 13.57 -5.78
CA ALA A 77 5.58 13.96 -5.35
C ALA A 77 5.95 13.32 -4.01
N THR A 78 5.03 13.25 -3.07
CA THR A 78 5.24 12.57 -1.79
C THR A 78 5.47 11.08 -1.98
N GLU A 79 4.67 10.43 -2.80
CA GLU A 79 4.84 9.01 -3.11
C GLU A 79 6.18 8.73 -3.77
N ASN A 80 6.59 9.57 -4.71
CA ASN A 80 7.88 9.44 -5.38
C ASN A 80 9.04 9.63 -4.40
N ALA A 81 8.91 10.54 -3.44
CA ALA A 81 9.91 10.74 -2.39
C ALA A 81 10.02 9.50 -1.46
N VAL A 82 8.90 8.88 -1.13
CA VAL A 82 8.89 7.64 -0.36
C VAL A 82 9.60 6.53 -1.13
N GLN A 83 9.30 6.37 -2.42
CA GLN A 83 9.98 5.38 -3.26
C GLN A 83 11.50 5.61 -3.31
N ALA A 84 11.93 6.86 -3.48
CA ALA A 84 13.34 7.19 -3.48
C ALA A 84 14.00 6.86 -2.13
N ASN A 85 13.31 7.09 -1.03
CA ASN A 85 13.79 6.74 0.30
C ASN A 85 13.92 5.23 0.47
N ILE A 86 12.95 4.46 -0.01
CA ILE A 86 12.98 3.00 0.05
C ILE A 86 14.18 2.45 -0.74
N THR A 87 14.39 2.93 -1.97
CA THR A 87 15.53 2.47 -2.78
C THR A 87 16.87 2.85 -2.15
N ALA A 88 16.96 4.04 -1.54
CA ALA A 88 18.15 4.48 -0.84
C ALA A 88 18.48 3.66 0.41
N ALA A 89 17.50 3.01 1.01
CA ALA A 89 17.72 2.14 2.17
C ALA A 89 18.54 0.89 1.84
N GLY A 90 18.57 0.46 0.58
CA GLY A 90 19.41 -0.66 0.14
C GLY A 90 18.93 -2.03 0.61
N TYR A 91 17.66 -2.24 0.70
CA TYR A 91 17.07 -3.54 1.07
C TYR A 91 17.50 -4.65 0.12
N ARG A 92 17.71 -5.85 0.68
CA ARG A 92 18.15 -7.04 -0.06
C ARG A 92 17.42 -8.27 0.40
#